data_239f6f26c03d3bdc595d1e1d81ba0f51
#
_entry.id   239f6f26c03d3bdc595d1e1d81ba0f51
#
_cell.length_a   1.000
_cell.length_b   1.000
_cell.length_c   1.000
_cell.angle_alpha   90.00
_cell.angle_beta   90.00
_cell.angle_gamma   90.00
#
_symmetry.space_group_name_H-M   'P 1'
#
loop_
_entity.id
_entity.type
_entity.pdbx_description
1 polymer ?
#
loop_
_entity_poly.entity_id
_entity_poly.type
_entity_poly.pdbx_seq_one_letter_code
_entity_poly.pdbx_strand_id
1 'polypeptide(L)'
;MQKPWKKKALLALLLCAFAPGLLVGCGQTAPKASAVSVKTLPVQKKDVIVSKQYAGQVKALDAVSIKPKVSGTIVEKYIRSGQFVEKGQPLYKIDDRQYSTDVLSAESDVDKALTTLNNSKIDLQRYEKLAETGAISEQTLTTQRATVETNESNYRNMQSLLQKAQENLDDTIIRSPISGKLSVNEMSPGSFVTTGNTELVSVGSVNPIAVQFSISENELLNFQQAVMENRQDALPPDQMIPQATLTLSNGMKLSEVSKNYVMDREVSQSTGTITMKAIFENTEHVLLPGMFARVTLQSPLRKDVLLVPERAVQQVLDKSFVIVCGDDGLSVSKIVTLGDKVGSYYIVKKGLTEKDVVVVEGLTNLKEGQKLNPKAVTAEELGLSMKDE
;
A
#
# COMPACT_ATOMS: atom_id res chain seq x y z
N MET A 1 -47.16 -43.96 -44.64
CA MET A 1 -48.48 -44.49 -45.04
C MET A 1 -49.47 -43.39 -44.92
N GLN A 2 -49.94 -42.99 -46.07
CA GLN A 2 -51.32 -42.72 -46.49
C GLN A 2 -52.04 -41.53 -45.88
N LYS A 3 -52.07 -40.48 -46.68
CA LYS A 3 -53.24 -39.62 -47.00
C LYS A 3 -54.61 -40.38 -46.91
N PRO A 4 -55.81 -39.78 -47.05
CA PRO A 4 -56.13 -38.52 -47.74
C PRO A 4 -57.48 -37.79 -47.27
N TRP A 5 -57.73 -36.62 -47.80
CA TRP A 5 -58.79 -36.16 -48.72
C TRP A 5 -60.13 -35.62 -48.15
N LYS A 6 -60.38 -34.44 -48.43
CA LYS A 6 -61.36 -33.83 -49.42
C LYS A 6 -62.78 -33.57 -48.93
N LYS A 7 -63.18 -32.41 -49.33
CA LYS A 7 -64.47 -31.91 -49.89
C LYS A 7 -65.35 -31.15 -48.95
N LYS A 8 -65.99 -30.08 -49.21
CA LYS A 8 -66.55 -29.42 -50.39
C LYS A 8 -66.91 -28.01 -49.92
N ALA A 9 -66.71 -26.89 -50.52
CA ALA A 9 -67.32 -26.27 -51.68
C ALA A 9 -68.86 -26.09 -51.60
N LEU A 10 -69.21 -24.86 -51.82
CA LEU A 10 -70.45 -24.33 -52.42
C LEU A 10 -71.48 -23.71 -51.51
N LEU A 11 -71.82 -22.56 -51.76
CA LEU A 11 -73.06 -21.81 -52.20
C LEU A 11 -73.06 -20.44 -51.57
N ALA A 12 -72.93 -19.44 -52.30
CA ALA A 12 -73.62 -18.69 -53.35
C ALA A 12 -74.26 -17.45 -52.73
N LEU A 13 -73.76 -16.30 -53.17
CA LEU A 13 -74.40 -15.28 -54.02
C LEU A 13 -75.81 -14.83 -53.57
N LEU A 14 -75.95 -13.54 -53.52
CA LEU A 14 -77.05 -12.60 -53.57
C LEU A 14 -77.23 -11.83 -52.23
N LEU A 15 -77.06 -10.57 -52.16
CA LEU A 15 -77.82 -9.45 -52.76
C LEU A 15 -77.10 -8.13 -52.65
N CYS A 16 -76.98 -7.46 -53.77
CA CYS A 16 -76.80 -6.01 -53.89
C CYS A 16 -78.03 -5.28 -53.30
N ALA A 17 -77.83 -4.21 -52.59
CA ALA A 17 -78.42 -2.92 -52.92
C ALA A 17 -78.34 -1.91 -51.74
N PHE A 18 -77.88 -0.74 -52.09
CA PHE A 18 -78.31 0.60 -51.63
C PHE A 18 -78.00 1.01 -50.17
N ALA A 19 -77.00 1.87 -49.99
CA ALA A 19 -77.20 3.28 -49.64
C ALA A 19 -75.84 4.05 -49.53
N PRO A 20 -75.76 5.26 -50.15
CA PRO A 20 -74.64 6.11 -49.96
C PRO A 20 -74.91 7.01 -48.76
N GLY A 21 -74.03 7.10 -47.78
CA GLY A 21 -74.26 8.02 -46.70
C GLY A 21 -73.11 8.10 -45.71
N LEU A 22 -72.43 9.26 -45.80
CA LEU A 22 -71.61 9.82 -44.76
C LEU A 22 -70.15 9.25 -44.54
N LEU A 23 -69.29 9.72 -45.40
CA LEU A 23 -67.86 9.97 -45.07
C LEU A 23 -67.80 11.09 -44.00
N VAL A 24 -67.95 10.71 -42.73
CA VAL A 24 -67.49 11.55 -41.64
C VAL A 24 -66.01 11.12 -41.42
N GLY A 25 -65.10 11.88 -41.97
CA GLY A 25 -63.70 11.81 -41.66
C GLY A 25 -63.50 12.09 -40.18
N CYS A 26 -63.28 11.05 -39.35
CA CYS A 26 -62.61 11.21 -38.07
C CYS A 26 -61.15 11.64 -38.36
N GLY A 27 -60.97 12.96 -38.37
CA GLY A 27 -59.64 13.49 -38.17
C GLY A 27 -59.14 13.04 -36.80
N GLN A 28 -58.38 11.93 -36.78
CA GLN A 28 -57.55 11.60 -35.63
C GLN A 28 -56.52 12.73 -35.55
N THR A 29 -56.82 13.73 -34.74
CA THR A 29 -55.80 14.61 -34.19
C THR A 29 -54.80 13.70 -33.51
N ALA A 30 -53.61 13.58 -34.10
CA ALA A 30 -52.50 12.94 -33.45
C ALA A 30 -52.42 13.48 -32.02
N PRO A 31 -52.33 12.62 -31.00
CA PRO A 31 -52.24 13.09 -29.62
C PRO A 31 -51.08 14.09 -29.55
N LYS A 32 -51.37 15.35 -29.25
CA LYS A 32 -50.36 16.36 -28.92
C LYS A 32 -49.48 15.69 -27.89
N ALA A 33 -48.23 15.36 -28.26
CA ALA A 33 -47.27 14.78 -27.35
C ALA A 33 -47.22 15.69 -26.11
N SER A 34 -47.84 15.22 -25.02
CA SER A 34 -47.83 15.96 -23.77
C SER A 34 -46.37 16.07 -23.32
N ALA A 35 -45.93 17.30 -23.09
CA ALA A 35 -44.58 17.51 -22.59
C ALA A 35 -44.35 16.75 -21.30
N VAL A 36 -43.29 15.98 -21.24
CA VAL A 36 -42.94 15.21 -20.07
C VAL A 36 -42.38 16.14 -19.00
N SER A 37 -42.98 16.13 -17.81
CA SER A 37 -42.47 16.92 -16.69
C SER A 37 -41.20 16.30 -16.16
N VAL A 38 -40.11 17.04 -16.14
CA VAL A 38 -38.78 16.60 -15.70
C VAL A 38 -38.17 17.64 -14.78
N LYS A 39 -37.36 17.18 -13.82
CA LYS A 39 -36.49 18.07 -13.03
C LYS A 39 -35.13 18.17 -13.71
N THR A 40 -34.62 19.36 -13.79
CA THR A 40 -33.37 19.64 -14.49
C THR A 40 -32.39 20.39 -13.59
N LEU A 41 -31.09 20.10 -13.76
CA LEU A 41 -29.99 20.77 -13.08
C LEU A 41 -28.93 21.18 -14.13
N PRO A 42 -28.41 22.42 -14.11
CA PRO A 42 -27.28 22.78 -14.96
C PRO A 42 -26.02 22.01 -14.57
N VAL A 43 -25.21 21.68 -15.56
CA VAL A 43 -23.87 21.11 -15.33
C VAL A 43 -23.05 22.10 -14.51
N GLN A 44 -22.45 21.65 -13.43
CA GLN A 44 -21.66 22.52 -12.55
C GLN A 44 -20.17 22.36 -12.87
N LYS A 45 -19.50 23.50 -13.03
CA LYS A 45 -18.06 23.57 -13.13
C LYS A 45 -17.49 24.00 -11.78
N LYS A 46 -16.70 23.14 -11.15
CA LYS A 46 -16.14 23.37 -9.80
C LYS A 46 -14.78 22.75 -9.62
N ASP A 47 -14.05 23.29 -8.68
CA ASP A 47 -12.81 22.70 -8.18
C ASP A 47 -13.15 21.59 -7.18
N VAL A 48 -12.52 20.42 -7.31
CA VAL A 48 -12.81 19.27 -6.47
C VAL A 48 -11.53 18.56 -6.02
N ILE A 49 -11.60 17.95 -4.84
CA ILE A 49 -10.62 16.99 -4.33
C ILE A 49 -11.29 15.61 -4.39
N VAL A 50 -10.67 14.67 -5.06
CA VAL A 50 -11.14 13.29 -5.10
C VAL A 50 -10.56 12.55 -3.89
N SER A 51 -11.43 11.96 -3.09
CA SER A 51 -11.05 11.14 -1.94
C SER A 51 -11.38 9.68 -2.20
N LYS A 52 -10.44 8.79 -1.86
CA LYS A 52 -10.66 7.34 -1.88
C LYS A 52 -10.28 6.74 -0.54
N GLN A 53 -11.09 5.80 -0.08
CA GLN A 53 -10.90 5.17 1.22
C GLN A 53 -10.52 3.70 1.05
N TYR A 54 -9.51 3.28 1.81
CA TYR A 54 -8.98 1.93 1.80
C TYR A 54 -8.95 1.38 3.23
N ALA A 55 -9.32 0.13 3.40
CA ALA A 55 -9.09 -0.57 4.65
C ALA A 55 -7.59 -0.83 4.81
N GLY A 56 -7.03 -0.44 5.93
CA GLY A 56 -5.62 -0.60 6.24
C GLY A 56 -5.39 -1.23 7.60
N GLN A 57 -4.21 -1.79 7.77
CA GLN A 57 -3.74 -2.33 9.04
C GLN A 57 -2.47 -1.58 9.46
N VAL A 58 -2.45 -1.16 10.71
CA VAL A 58 -1.28 -0.54 11.34
C VAL A 58 -0.19 -1.59 11.51
N LYS A 59 1.02 -1.28 11.07
CA LYS A 59 2.22 -2.12 11.18
C LYS A 59 3.36 -1.32 11.79
N ALA A 60 4.18 -1.95 12.59
CA ALA A 60 5.48 -1.37 12.92
C ALA A 60 6.27 -1.16 11.62
N LEU A 61 6.99 -0.05 11.51
CA LEU A 61 7.88 0.19 10.38
C LEU A 61 9.01 -0.83 10.40
N ASP A 62 9.62 -1.02 11.59
CA ASP A 62 10.63 -2.02 11.86
C ASP A 62 10.16 -2.90 13.02
N ALA A 63 10.27 -4.21 12.85
CA ALA A 63 9.99 -5.18 13.90
C ALA A 63 11.05 -6.29 13.85
N VAL A 64 11.65 -6.56 15.00
CA VAL A 64 12.72 -7.55 15.12
C VAL A 64 12.41 -8.52 16.26
N SER A 65 12.43 -9.81 15.95
CA SER A 65 12.42 -10.88 16.94
C SER A 65 13.85 -11.10 17.45
N ILE A 66 14.09 -10.84 18.73
CA ILE A 66 15.40 -10.92 19.34
C ILE A 66 15.67 -12.36 19.73
N LYS A 67 16.76 -12.90 19.19
CA LYS A 67 17.23 -14.27 19.41
C LYS A 67 18.64 -14.23 19.96
N PRO A 68 19.02 -15.19 20.83
CA PRO A 68 20.37 -15.26 21.36
C PRO A 68 21.34 -15.71 20.28
N LYS A 69 22.54 -15.16 20.28
CA LYS A 69 23.65 -15.58 19.43
C LYS A 69 24.50 -16.66 20.07
N VAL A 70 24.39 -16.80 21.40
CA VAL A 70 25.07 -17.84 22.20
C VAL A 70 24.04 -18.59 23.01
N SER A 71 24.32 -19.85 23.34
CA SER A 71 23.43 -20.73 24.12
C SER A 71 23.76 -20.67 25.60
N GLY A 72 22.75 -20.78 26.46
CA GLY A 72 23.00 -20.81 27.92
C GLY A 72 21.74 -20.53 28.73
N THR A 73 21.87 -20.40 30.03
CA THR A 73 20.75 -20.08 30.92
C THR A 73 20.67 -18.57 31.14
N ILE A 74 19.47 -17.99 31.03
CA ILE A 74 19.24 -16.59 31.37
C ILE A 74 19.42 -16.43 32.89
N VAL A 75 20.35 -15.59 33.29
CA VAL A 75 20.60 -15.27 34.71
C VAL A 75 19.95 -13.99 35.16
N GLU A 76 19.90 -12.98 34.27
CA GLU A 76 19.31 -11.70 34.56
C GLU A 76 18.41 -11.22 33.43
N LYS A 77 17.38 -10.49 33.82
CA LYS A 77 16.45 -9.79 32.90
C LYS A 77 16.37 -8.34 33.31
N TYR A 78 16.68 -7.39 32.39
CA TYR A 78 16.75 -5.96 32.65
C TYR A 78 15.50 -5.19 32.19
N ILE A 79 14.51 -5.91 31.65
CA ILE A 79 13.32 -5.33 31.01
C ILE A 79 12.03 -5.77 31.70
N ARG A 80 10.97 -5.02 31.41
CA ARG A 80 9.57 -5.36 31.74
C ARG A 80 8.75 -5.50 30.48
N SER A 81 7.77 -6.38 30.50
CA SER A 81 6.82 -6.60 29.39
C SER A 81 6.20 -5.27 28.93
N GLY A 82 6.18 -5.05 27.62
CA GLY A 82 5.59 -3.86 27.02
C GLY A 82 6.35 -2.54 27.26
N GLN A 83 7.55 -2.59 27.85
CA GLN A 83 8.41 -1.43 28.07
C GLN A 83 8.93 -0.88 26.73
N PHE A 84 9.15 0.42 26.66
CA PHE A 84 9.92 1.05 25.59
C PHE A 84 11.43 0.86 25.88
N VAL A 85 12.20 0.49 24.85
CA VAL A 85 13.65 0.32 24.93
C VAL A 85 14.35 1.09 23.83
N GLU A 86 15.58 1.51 24.10
CA GLU A 86 16.44 2.19 23.16
C GLU A 86 17.37 1.18 22.46
N LYS A 87 17.83 1.55 21.26
CA LYS A 87 18.85 0.78 20.53
C LYS A 87 20.12 0.66 21.39
N GLY A 88 20.63 -0.58 21.54
CA GLY A 88 21.81 -0.89 22.37
C GLY A 88 21.48 -1.16 23.83
N GLN A 89 20.26 -0.91 24.29
CA GLN A 89 19.88 -1.17 25.69
C GLN A 89 19.96 -2.65 26.00
N PRO A 90 20.60 -3.07 27.13
CA PRO A 90 20.64 -4.46 27.55
C PRO A 90 19.25 -4.97 27.94
N LEU A 91 18.91 -6.18 27.52
CA LEU A 91 17.62 -6.82 27.73
C LEU A 91 17.74 -8.03 28.64
N TYR A 92 18.71 -8.89 28.35
CA TYR A 92 18.96 -10.14 29.09
C TYR A 92 20.46 -10.37 29.27
N LYS A 93 20.80 -11.10 30.29
CA LYS A 93 22.16 -11.68 30.50
C LYS A 93 22.06 -13.18 30.53
N ILE A 94 22.86 -13.86 29.71
CA ILE A 94 23.10 -15.28 29.73
C ILE A 94 24.28 -15.55 30.67
N ASP A 95 24.33 -16.74 31.32
CA ASP A 95 25.44 -17.16 32.14
C ASP A 95 26.76 -17.09 31.35
N ASP A 96 27.65 -16.22 31.79
CA ASP A 96 28.89 -15.89 31.11
C ASP A 96 30.13 -16.62 31.63
N ARG A 97 29.97 -17.45 32.67
CA ARG A 97 31.11 -18.11 33.33
C ARG A 97 31.95 -18.94 32.38
N GLN A 98 31.31 -19.75 31.52
CA GLN A 98 32.02 -20.54 30.53
C GLN A 98 32.72 -19.66 29.50
N TYR A 99 32.03 -18.65 28.98
CA TYR A 99 32.56 -17.72 27.98
C TYR A 99 33.73 -16.89 28.50
N SER A 100 33.68 -16.45 29.77
CA SER A 100 34.82 -15.79 30.45
C SER A 100 36.05 -16.70 30.55
N THR A 101 35.83 -17.98 30.87
CA THR A 101 36.91 -18.97 30.94
C THR A 101 37.52 -19.22 29.55
N ASP A 102 36.69 -19.25 28.49
CA ASP A 102 37.16 -19.45 27.13
C ASP A 102 38.02 -18.24 26.65
N VAL A 103 37.66 -17.00 27.03
CA VAL A 103 38.48 -15.81 26.77
C VAL A 103 39.85 -15.92 27.47
N LEU A 104 39.87 -16.25 28.76
CA LEU A 104 41.12 -16.40 29.53
C LEU A 104 42.03 -17.49 28.94
N SER A 105 41.46 -18.60 28.48
CA SER A 105 42.20 -19.66 27.77
C SER A 105 42.80 -19.15 26.46
N ALA A 106 41.98 -18.45 25.65
CA ALA A 106 42.44 -17.91 24.39
C ALA A 106 43.52 -16.81 24.54
N GLU A 107 43.43 -15.97 25.59
CA GLU A 107 44.48 -15.01 25.95
C GLU A 107 45.82 -15.74 26.26
N SER A 108 45.75 -16.79 27.04
CA SER A 108 46.94 -17.61 27.36
C SER A 108 47.59 -18.25 26.11
N ASP A 109 46.80 -18.69 25.14
CA ASP A 109 47.28 -19.22 23.86
C ASP A 109 47.92 -18.16 22.97
N VAL A 110 47.38 -16.93 22.97
CA VAL A 110 47.97 -15.75 22.27
C VAL A 110 49.34 -15.44 22.88
N ASP A 111 49.45 -15.39 24.22
CA ASP A 111 50.72 -15.11 24.91
C ASP A 111 51.80 -16.17 24.62
N LYS A 112 51.40 -17.44 24.59
CA LYS A 112 52.27 -18.55 24.21
C LYS A 112 52.76 -18.42 22.76
N ALA A 113 51.85 -18.12 21.82
CA ALA A 113 52.20 -17.95 20.42
C ALA A 113 53.11 -16.74 20.22
N LEU A 114 52.86 -15.63 20.91
CA LEU A 114 53.67 -14.41 20.88
C LEU A 114 55.09 -14.71 21.40
N THR A 115 55.23 -15.41 22.50
CA THR A 115 56.52 -15.81 23.06
C THR A 115 57.31 -16.68 22.07
N THR A 116 56.64 -17.64 21.42
CA THR A 116 57.28 -18.50 20.40
C THR A 116 57.73 -17.69 19.17
N LEU A 117 56.89 -16.75 18.70
CA LEU A 117 57.23 -15.84 17.61
C LEU A 117 58.44 -14.98 17.99
N ASN A 118 58.45 -14.38 19.17
CA ASN A 118 59.55 -13.53 19.61
C ASN A 118 60.87 -14.31 19.68
N ASN A 119 60.86 -15.55 20.22
CA ASN A 119 62.04 -16.40 20.24
C ASN A 119 62.54 -16.72 18.82
N SER A 120 61.66 -17.09 17.90
CA SER A 120 62.06 -17.36 16.51
C SER A 120 62.59 -16.12 15.79
N LYS A 121 62.09 -14.91 16.08
CA LYS A 121 62.63 -13.63 15.57
C LYS A 121 64.03 -13.35 16.11
N ILE A 122 64.28 -13.60 17.41
CA ILE A 122 65.62 -13.45 18.02
C ILE A 122 66.59 -14.44 17.37
N ASP A 123 66.15 -15.69 17.17
CA ASP A 123 66.98 -16.69 16.49
C ASP A 123 67.28 -16.30 15.06
N LEU A 124 66.28 -15.80 14.29
CA LEU A 124 66.48 -15.32 12.94
C LEU A 124 67.57 -14.21 12.90
N GLN A 125 67.49 -13.23 13.82
CA GLN A 125 68.55 -12.18 13.91
C GLN A 125 69.95 -12.73 14.14
N ARG A 126 70.09 -13.81 14.95
CA ARG A 126 71.38 -14.49 15.14
C ARG A 126 71.86 -15.20 13.89
N TYR A 127 70.93 -15.91 13.20
CA TYR A 127 71.24 -16.58 11.92
C TYR A 127 71.62 -15.60 10.81
N GLU A 128 70.98 -14.45 10.74
CA GLU A 128 71.33 -13.38 9.75
C GLU A 128 72.75 -12.89 9.98
N LYS A 129 73.14 -12.63 11.23
CA LYS A 129 74.56 -12.25 11.54
C LYS A 129 75.57 -13.36 11.21
N LEU A 130 75.21 -14.62 11.41
CA LEU A 130 76.09 -15.76 11.06
C LEU A 130 76.18 -15.94 9.53
N ALA A 131 75.16 -15.66 8.79
CA ALA A 131 75.15 -15.70 7.35
C ALA A 131 76.06 -14.62 6.74
N GLU A 132 76.08 -13.40 7.32
CA GLU A 132 76.99 -12.30 6.90
C GLU A 132 78.49 -12.71 6.96
N THR A 133 78.85 -13.60 7.90
CA THR A 133 80.20 -14.12 8.06
C THR A 133 80.44 -15.41 7.30
N GLY A 134 79.46 -15.92 6.55
CA GLY A 134 79.59 -17.18 5.81
C GLY A 134 79.58 -18.44 6.71
N ALA A 135 79.18 -18.33 7.99
CA ALA A 135 79.19 -19.42 8.98
C ALA A 135 78.02 -20.43 8.83
N ILE A 136 76.98 -20.10 8.06
CA ILE A 136 75.83 -20.97 7.79
C ILE A 136 75.48 -20.99 6.31
N SER A 137 74.73 -22.03 5.89
CA SER A 137 74.22 -22.12 4.50
C SER A 137 73.01 -21.22 4.28
N GLU A 138 72.81 -20.78 3.03
CA GLU A 138 71.65 -19.99 2.60
C GLU A 138 70.32 -20.77 2.86
N GLN A 139 70.36 -22.09 2.69
CA GLN A 139 69.22 -22.95 2.99
C GLN A 139 68.80 -22.86 4.46
N THR A 140 69.79 -22.84 5.40
CA THR A 140 69.53 -22.71 6.84
C THR A 140 68.85 -21.40 7.17
N LEU A 141 69.32 -20.28 6.59
CA LEU A 141 68.72 -18.97 6.77
C LEU A 141 67.28 -18.91 6.22
N THR A 142 67.07 -19.48 5.02
CA THR A 142 65.74 -19.55 4.40
C THR A 142 64.75 -20.35 5.23
N THR A 143 65.21 -21.49 5.82
CA THR A 143 64.41 -22.31 6.74
C THR A 143 64.00 -21.51 7.98
N GLN A 144 64.93 -20.75 8.57
CA GLN A 144 64.64 -19.94 9.74
C GLN A 144 63.68 -18.79 9.45
N ARG A 145 63.78 -18.15 8.28
CA ARG A 145 62.79 -17.18 7.82
C ARG A 145 61.38 -17.79 7.70
N ALA A 146 61.29 -18.96 7.06
CA ALA A 146 60.03 -19.69 6.96
C ALA A 146 59.44 -20.05 8.33
N THR A 147 60.32 -20.39 9.33
CA THR A 147 59.89 -20.66 10.72
C THR A 147 59.27 -19.42 11.37
N VAL A 148 59.88 -18.24 11.19
CA VAL A 148 59.33 -16.98 11.70
C VAL A 148 57.99 -16.68 11.06
N GLU A 149 57.86 -16.82 9.75
CA GLU A 149 56.61 -16.61 9.03
C GLU A 149 55.49 -17.54 9.48
N THR A 150 55.86 -18.82 9.73
CA THR A 150 54.92 -19.83 10.29
C THR A 150 54.45 -19.42 11.68
N ASN A 151 55.37 -19.01 12.56
CA ASN A 151 55.02 -18.59 13.93
C ASN A 151 54.22 -17.29 13.94
N GLU A 152 54.48 -16.38 13.02
CA GLU A 152 53.69 -15.17 12.86
C GLU A 152 52.27 -15.48 12.41
N SER A 153 52.12 -16.42 11.49
CA SER A 153 50.78 -16.87 11.02
C SER A 153 50.03 -17.59 12.19
N ASN A 154 50.72 -18.36 12.99
CA ASN A 154 50.13 -18.98 14.17
C ASN A 154 49.70 -17.95 15.23
N TYR A 155 50.54 -16.93 15.50
CA TYR A 155 50.16 -15.85 16.41
C TYR A 155 48.89 -15.11 15.94
N ARG A 156 48.81 -14.74 14.63
CA ARG A 156 47.61 -14.15 14.07
C ARG A 156 46.39 -15.05 14.18
N ASN A 157 46.54 -16.36 14.02
CA ASN A 157 45.46 -17.33 14.22
C ASN A 157 44.95 -17.32 15.66
N MET A 158 45.85 -17.35 16.66
CA MET A 158 45.44 -17.27 18.06
C MET A 158 44.75 -15.96 18.42
N GLN A 159 45.21 -14.82 17.84
CA GLN A 159 44.51 -13.56 18.00
C GLN A 159 43.06 -13.59 17.45
N SER A 160 42.86 -14.24 16.33
CA SER A 160 41.51 -14.40 15.76
C SER A 160 40.62 -15.28 16.64
N LEU A 161 41.19 -16.31 17.26
CA LEU A 161 40.44 -17.16 18.21
C LEU A 161 40.09 -16.42 19.52
N LEU A 162 41.00 -15.57 20.00
CA LEU A 162 40.71 -14.69 21.14
C LEU A 162 39.59 -13.71 20.83
N GLN A 163 39.66 -13.07 19.67
CA GLN A 163 38.58 -12.17 19.23
C GLN A 163 37.22 -12.87 19.18
N LYS A 164 37.16 -14.09 18.63
CA LYS A 164 35.95 -14.90 18.62
C LYS A 164 35.43 -15.22 20.02
N ALA A 165 36.32 -15.55 20.96
CA ALA A 165 35.92 -15.81 22.34
C ALA A 165 35.36 -14.55 23.02
N GLN A 166 35.96 -13.36 22.76
CA GLN A 166 35.49 -12.07 23.25
C GLN A 166 34.13 -11.73 22.67
N GLU A 167 33.91 -11.94 21.36
CA GLU A 167 32.60 -11.74 20.71
C GLU A 167 31.52 -12.64 21.32
N ASN A 168 31.85 -13.91 21.61
CA ASN A 168 30.90 -14.82 22.28
C ASN A 168 30.56 -14.35 23.70
N LEU A 169 31.55 -13.84 24.44
CA LEU A 169 31.33 -13.26 25.76
C LEU A 169 30.46 -12.01 25.71
N ASP A 170 30.72 -11.11 24.78
CA ASP A 170 29.89 -9.93 24.58
C ASP A 170 28.47 -10.28 24.20
N ASP A 171 28.25 -11.31 23.38
CA ASP A 171 26.96 -11.83 22.96
C ASP A 171 26.16 -12.51 24.09
N THR A 172 26.74 -12.72 25.29
CA THR A 172 26.01 -13.13 26.51
C THR A 172 25.11 -12.01 27.03
N ILE A 173 25.42 -10.73 26.73
CA ILE A 173 24.57 -9.57 27.03
C ILE A 173 23.75 -9.24 25.80
N ILE A 174 22.50 -9.65 25.82
CA ILE A 174 21.59 -9.45 24.71
C ILE A 174 21.05 -8.01 24.74
N ARG A 175 21.23 -7.29 23.63
CA ARG A 175 20.85 -5.88 23.49
C ARG A 175 19.80 -5.70 22.41
N SER A 176 19.01 -4.63 22.52
CA SER A 176 18.06 -4.27 21.48
C SER A 176 18.76 -3.72 20.23
N PRO A 177 18.48 -4.25 19.02
CA PRO A 177 19.04 -3.73 17.78
C PRO A 177 18.38 -2.45 17.30
N ILE A 178 17.14 -2.16 17.75
CA ILE A 178 16.34 -0.99 17.41
C ILE A 178 15.70 -0.37 18.63
N SER A 179 15.30 0.89 18.55
CA SER A 179 14.45 1.51 19.56
C SER A 179 12.99 1.17 19.27
N GLY A 180 12.21 0.84 20.32
CA GLY A 180 10.81 0.47 20.14
C GLY A 180 10.19 -0.10 21.40
N LYS A 181 8.97 -0.61 21.25
CA LYS A 181 8.21 -1.22 22.36
C LYS A 181 8.36 -2.74 22.33
N LEU A 182 8.61 -3.31 23.48
CA LEU A 182 8.72 -4.76 23.66
C LEU A 182 7.35 -5.44 23.60
N SER A 183 7.32 -6.67 23.08
CA SER A 183 6.17 -7.56 23.23
C SER A 183 5.96 -7.95 24.69
N VAL A 184 4.76 -8.47 25.00
CA VAL A 184 4.45 -8.98 26.34
C VAL A 184 4.95 -10.42 26.55
N ASN A 185 5.20 -11.13 25.45
CA ASN A 185 5.79 -12.49 25.50
C ASN A 185 7.30 -12.35 25.68
N GLU A 186 7.81 -12.78 26.79
CA GLU A 186 9.22 -12.69 27.18
C GLU A 186 9.68 -13.93 27.91
N MET A 187 10.98 -14.20 27.84
CA MET A 187 11.59 -15.31 28.58
C MET A 187 11.90 -14.93 30.02
N SER A 188 11.76 -15.88 30.92
CA SER A 188 12.06 -15.70 32.34
C SER A 188 13.50 -16.12 32.71
N PRO A 189 14.10 -15.50 33.72
CA PRO A 189 15.35 -15.98 34.30
C PRO A 189 15.23 -17.47 34.71
N GLY A 190 16.31 -18.20 34.53
CA GLY A 190 16.35 -19.67 34.72
C GLY A 190 16.02 -20.48 33.46
N SER A 191 15.48 -19.84 32.41
CA SER A 191 15.23 -20.52 31.14
C SER A 191 16.52 -20.78 30.38
N PHE A 192 16.67 -21.99 29.82
CA PHE A 192 17.77 -22.30 28.90
C PHE A 192 17.40 -21.90 27.49
N VAL A 193 18.28 -21.20 26.78
CA VAL A 193 18.09 -20.70 25.44
C VAL A 193 19.16 -21.24 24.49
N THR A 194 18.74 -21.44 23.23
CA THR A 194 19.62 -22.00 22.19
C THR A 194 19.80 -20.99 21.06
N THR A 195 21.04 -20.88 20.60
CA THR A 195 21.44 -19.99 19.50
C THR A 195 20.48 -20.06 18.31
N GLY A 196 19.95 -18.92 17.92
CA GLY A 196 19.15 -18.73 16.70
C GLY A 196 17.73 -19.31 16.73
N ASN A 197 17.41 -20.23 17.63
CA ASN A 197 16.12 -20.94 17.64
C ASN A 197 15.10 -20.36 18.64
N THR A 198 15.59 -19.86 19.78
CA THR A 198 14.71 -19.35 20.83
C THR A 198 14.42 -17.86 20.61
N GLU A 199 13.15 -17.50 20.49
CA GLU A 199 12.74 -16.10 20.53
C GLU A 199 12.66 -15.65 21.99
N LEU A 200 13.41 -14.61 22.35
CA LEU A 200 13.46 -14.08 23.70
C LEU A 200 12.36 -13.04 23.93
N VAL A 201 12.24 -12.13 23.00
CA VAL A 201 11.26 -11.03 22.99
C VAL A 201 11.26 -10.40 21.59
N SER A 202 10.17 -9.79 21.18
CA SER A 202 10.16 -8.99 19.97
C SER A 202 10.09 -7.50 20.30
N VAL A 203 10.77 -6.67 19.49
CA VAL A 203 10.76 -5.21 19.55
C VAL A 203 10.16 -4.67 18.27
N GLY A 204 9.22 -3.74 18.38
CA GLY A 204 8.65 -3.06 17.23
C GLY A 204 8.74 -1.54 17.38
N SER A 205 9.08 -0.85 16.30
CA SER A 205 9.02 0.60 16.25
C SER A 205 7.58 1.06 16.46
N VAL A 206 7.38 2.14 17.21
CA VAL A 206 6.07 2.74 17.44
C VAL A 206 5.97 4.14 16.85
N ASN A 207 7.09 4.77 16.56
CA ASN A 207 7.17 6.07 15.90
C ASN A 207 8.49 6.14 15.09
N PRO A 208 8.44 6.39 13.77
CA PRO A 208 7.22 6.44 12.95
C PRO A 208 6.54 5.07 12.82
N ILE A 209 5.26 5.09 12.38
CA ILE A 209 4.45 3.89 12.20
C ILE A 209 3.92 3.83 10.76
N ALA A 210 3.71 2.64 10.24
CA ALA A 210 3.18 2.44 8.90
C ALA A 210 1.73 1.95 8.95
N VAL A 211 0.91 2.41 8.00
CA VAL A 211 -0.40 1.80 7.75
C VAL A 211 -0.36 1.16 6.38
N GLN A 212 -0.49 -0.16 6.37
CA GLN A 212 -0.48 -0.98 5.18
C GLN A 212 -1.90 -1.12 4.62
N PHE A 213 -2.07 -0.85 3.33
CA PHE A 213 -3.32 -1.02 2.60
C PHE A 213 -3.04 -1.49 1.18
N SER A 214 -4.08 -1.92 0.47
CA SER A 214 -3.93 -2.42 -0.91
C SER A 214 -4.77 -1.59 -1.86
N ILE A 215 -4.21 -1.29 -3.04
CA ILE A 215 -4.91 -0.66 -4.16
C ILE A 215 -4.96 -1.62 -5.34
N SER A 216 -5.96 -1.51 -6.20
CA SER A 216 -6.03 -2.33 -7.41
C SER A 216 -5.01 -1.89 -8.46
N GLU A 217 -4.58 -2.82 -9.32
CA GLU A 217 -3.71 -2.52 -10.46
C GLU A 217 -4.31 -1.43 -11.36
N ASN A 218 -5.61 -1.50 -11.64
CA ASN A 218 -6.30 -0.50 -12.44
C ASN A 218 -6.24 0.91 -11.82
N GLU A 219 -6.37 1.01 -10.49
CA GLU A 219 -6.25 2.30 -9.80
C GLU A 219 -4.84 2.85 -9.87
N LEU A 220 -3.83 1.99 -9.73
CA LEU A 220 -2.43 2.40 -9.89
C LEU A 220 -2.16 2.92 -11.30
N LEU A 221 -2.61 2.20 -12.34
CA LEU A 221 -2.45 2.61 -13.73
C LEU A 221 -3.16 3.93 -14.03
N ASN A 222 -4.39 4.10 -13.53
CA ASN A 222 -5.13 5.36 -13.66
C ASN A 222 -4.42 6.53 -12.97
N PHE A 223 -3.82 6.28 -11.81
CA PHE A 223 -3.02 7.28 -11.11
C PHE A 223 -1.77 7.66 -11.91
N GLN A 224 -1.04 6.66 -12.42
CA GLN A 224 0.15 6.89 -13.25
C GLN A 224 -0.19 7.66 -14.52
N GLN A 225 -1.29 7.29 -15.19
CA GLN A 225 -1.77 8.02 -16.38
C GLN A 225 -2.11 9.47 -16.04
N ALA A 226 -2.81 9.73 -14.94
CA ALA A 226 -3.16 11.07 -14.50
C ALA A 226 -1.91 11.92 -14.20
N VAL A 227 -0.87 11.32 -13.60
CA VAL A 227 0.41 11.98 -13.36
C VAL A 227 1.13 12.30 -14.68
N MET A 228 1.08 11.40 -15.67
CA MET A 228 1.69 11.62 -16.97
C MET A 228 0.99 12.73 -17.77
N GLU A 229 -0.34 12.75 -17.75
CA GLU A 229 -1.15 13.76 -18.40
C GLU A 229 -0.93 15.16 -17.77
N ASN A 230 -0.86 15.23 -16.44
CA ASN A 230 -0.65 16.49 -15.71
C ASN A 230 0.80 17.01 -15.73
N ARG A 231 1.77 16.22 -16.21
CA ARG A 231 3.15 16.70 -16.39
C ARG A 231 3.25 17.87 -17.39
N GLN A 232 2.26 18.05 -18.26
CA GLN A 232 2.19 19.17 -19.20
C GLN A 232 1.71 20.46 -18.53
N ASP A 233 1.01 20.39 -17.37
CA ASP A 233 0.43 21.52 -16.66
C ASP A 233 1.21 21.94 -15.39
N ALA A 234 2.50 21.59 -15.30
CA ALA A 234 3.50 22.13 -14.36
C ALA A 234 3.09 22.25 -12.88
N LEU A 235 2.39 21.25 -12.32
CA LEU A 235 2.33 21.15 -10.85
C LEU A 235 3.66 20.63 -10.29
N PRO A 236 4.18 21.22 -9.21
CA PRO A 236 5.36 20.72 -8.53
C PRO A 236 5.16 19.24 -8.11
N PRO A 237 6.20 18.39 -8.18
CA PRO A 237 6.08 16.96 -7.88
C PRO A 237 5.51 16.65 -6.49
N ASP A 238 5.76 17.50 -5.50
CA ASP A 238 5.24 17.40 -4.13
C ASP A 238 3.73 17.65 -4.03
N GLN A 239 3.15 18.37 -4.98
CA GLN A 239 1.71 18.62 -5.09
C GLN A 239 0.98 17.51 -5.86
N MET A 240 1.69 16.63 -6.56
CA MET A 240 1.12 15.49 -7.27
C MET A 240 0.89 14.29 -6.36
N ILE A 241 1.56 14.23 -5.19
CA ILE A 241 1.44 13.12 -4.27
C ILE A 241 0.15 13.26 -3.45
N PRO A 242 -0.75 12.25 -3.46
CA PRO A 242 -1.94 12.27 -2.63
C PRO A 242 -1.59 12.44 -1.15
N GLN A 243 -2.47 13.09 -0.40
CA GLN A 243 -2.36 13.15 1.06
C GLN A 243 -3.12 11.98 1.68
N ALA A 244 -2.48 11.26 2.61
CA ALA A 244 -3.15 10.24 3.39
C ALA A 244 -3.54 10.78 4.76
N THR A 245 -4.78 10.56 5.12
CA THR A 245 -5.31 10.78 6.47
C THR A 245 -5.85 9.46 7.03
N LEU A 246 -5.91 9.35 8.34
CA LEU A 246 -6.37 8.14 9.02
C LEU A 246 -7.66 8.37 9.78
N THR A 247 -8.55 7.39 9.68
CA THR A 247 -9.73 7.28 10.55
C THR A 247 -9.67 5.91 11.23
N LEU A 248 -9.68 5.91 12.56
CA LEU A 248 -9.66 4.69 13.36
C LEU A 248 -11.03 4.00 13.36
N SER A 249 -11.09 2.76 13.83
CA SER A 249 -12.31 1.94 13.87
C SER A 249 -13.44 2.55 14.72
N ASN A 250 -13.11 3.41 15.69
CA ASN A 250 -14.07 4.15 16.50
C ASN A 250 -14.57 5.47 15.85
N GLY A 251 -14.13 5.76 14.60
CA GLY A 251 -14.48 7.00 13.91
C GLY A 251 -13.57 8.20 14.22
N MET A 252 -12.60 8.06 15.12
CA MET A 252 -11.64 9.12 15.41
C MET A 252 -10.76 9.39 14.20
N LYS A 253 -10.72 10.65 13.73
CA LYS A 253 -9.83 11.11 12.68
C LYS A 253 -8.54 11.62 13.32
N LEU A 254 -7.41 11.15 12.83
CA LEU A 254 -6.11 11.64 13.26
C LEU A 254 -5.76 12.90 12.48
N SER A 255 -5.08 13.83 13.15
CA SER A 255 -4.63 15.10 12.56
C SER A 255 -3.42 14.93 11.66
N GLU A 256 -2.66 13.86 11.86
CA GLU A 256 -1.44 13.58 11.11
C GLU A 256 -1.77 13.25 9.66
N VAL A 257 -1.06 13.91 8.77
CA VAL A 257 -1.17 13.72 7.32
C VAL A 257 0.14 13.17 6.79
N SER A 258 0.06 12.08 6.03
CA SER A 258 1.24 11.53 5.37
C SER A 258 1.24 11.84 3.88
N LYS A 259 2.44 12.14 3.36
CA LYS A 259 2.79 12.14 1.93
C LYS A 259 3.91 11.13 1.64
N ASN A 260 4.32 10.36 2.64
CA ASN A 260 5.40 9.40 2.52
C ASN A 260 4.83 7.99 2.34
N TYR A 261 5.10 7.41 1.18
CA TYR A 261 4.59 6.10 0.80
C TYR A 261 5.71 5.16 0.41
N VAL A 262 5.58 3.92 0.80
CA VAL A 262 6.35 2.80 0.28
C VAL A 262 5.39 1.87 -0.46
N MET A 263 5.70 1.58 -1.71
CA MET A 263 4.92 0.68 -2.55
C MET A 263 5.69 -0.61 -2.74
N ASP A 264 4.98 -1.72 -2.71
CA ASP A 264 5.56 -3.02 -3.01
C ASP A 264 6.05 -3.07 -4.47
N ARG A 265 7.01 -3.90 -4.73
CA ARG A 265 7.62 -4.09 -6.06
C ARG A 265 6.71 -4.91 -7.00
N GLU A 266 5.81 -5.71 -6.45
CA GLU A 266 5.03 -6.69 -7.19
C GLU A 266 3.53 -6.52 -6.94
N VAL A 267 2.74 -6.77 -8.00
CA VAL A 267 1.29 -6.92 -7.90
C VAL A 267 0.99 -8.35 -7.47
N SER A 268 0.16 -8.51 -6.45
CA SER A 268 -0.31 -9.82 -6.01
C SER A 268 -1.14 -10.50 -7.11
N GLN A 269 -0.67 -11.62 -7.64
CA GLN A 269 -1.35 -12.37 -8.71
C GLN A 269 -2.70 -12.94 -8.27
N SER A 270 -2.87 -13.20 -6.97
CA SER A 270 -4.11 -13.77 -6.43
C SER A 270 -5.24 -12.75 -6.30
N THR A 271 -4.91 -11.48 -6.08
CA THR A 271 -5.88 -10.41 -5.80
C THR A 271 -5.89 -9.30 -6.83
N GLY A 272 -4.89 -9.21 -7.72
CA GLY A 272 -4.73 -8.11 -8.67
C GLY A 272 -4.51 -6.76 -7.97
N THR A 273 -3.93 -6.79 -6.75
CA THR A 273 -3.69 -5.59 -5.94
C THR A 273 -2.22 -5.40 -5.64
N ILE A 274 -1.80 -4.18 -5.41
CA ILE A 274 -0.48 -3.84 -4.92
C ILE A 274 -0.56 -3.31 -3.49
N THR A 275 0.39 -3.76 -2.67
CA THR A 275 0.47 -3.32 -1.28
C THR A 275 1.19 -1.98 -1.18
N MET A 276 0.60 -1.06 -0.44
CA MET A 276 1.19 0.22 -0.09
C MET A 276 1.27 0.40 1.41
N LYS A 277 2.27 1.14 1.86
CA LYS A 277 2.41 1.60 3.23
C LYS A 277 2.47 3.13 3.23
N ALA A 278 1.58 3.77 3.96
CA ALA A 278 1.70 5.18 4.28
C ALA A 278 2.35 5.31 5.66
N ILE A 279 3.37 6.15 5.77
CA ILE A 279 4.17 6.31 6.99
C ILE A 279 3.66 7.56 7.72
N PHE A 280 3.32 7.41 8.99
CA PHE A 280 2.80 8.47 9.84
C PHE A 280 3.68 8.67 11.07
N GLU A 281 3.80 9.90 11.51
CA GLU A 281 4.31 10.19 12.84
C GLU A 281 3.28 9.72 13.88
N ASN A 282 3.74 9.18 14.98
CA ASN A 282 2.91 8.64 16.06
C ASN A 282 3.46 9.09 17.42
N THR A 283 3.64 10.38 17.57
CA THR A 283 4.26 10.98 18.77
C THR A 283 3.47 10.71 20.04
N GLU A 284 2.16 10.66 19.95
CA GLU A 284 1.26 10.37 21.09
C GLU A 284 1.09 8.86 21.33
N HIS A 285 1.71 8.01 20.51
CA HIS A 285 1.63 6.54 20.61
C HIS A 285 0.20 5.97 20.60
N VAL A 286 -0.74 6.67 19.96
CA VAL A 286 -2.14 6.25 19.81
C VAL A 286 -2.26 5.02 18.91
N LEU A 287 -1.47 5.00 17.85
CA LEU A 287 -1.45 3.87 16.90
C LEU A 287 -0.59 2.73 17.46
N LEU A 288 -1.16 1.54 17.50
CA LEU A 288 -0.45 0.33 17.86
C LEU A 288 -0.44 -0.66 16.69
N PRO A 289 0.67 -1.35 16.43
CA PRO A 289 0.71 -2.42 15.43
C PRO A 289 -0.40 -3.44 15.64
N GLY A 290 -1.06 -3.84 14.56
CA GLY A 290 -2.20 -4.76 14.60
C GLY A 290 -3.57 -4.08 14.56
N MET A 291 -3.68 -2.79 14.89
CA MET A 291 -4.93 -2.03 14.76
C MET A 291 -5.38 -1.92 13.30
N PHE A 292 -6.68 -1.79 13.11
CA PHE A 292 -7.26 -1.46 11.81
C PHE A 292 -7.54 0.04 11.73
N ALA A 293 -7.24 0.62 10.57
CA ALA A 293 -7.52 2.02 10.28
C ALA A 293 -8.01 2.15 8.85
N ARG A 294 -8.82 3.16 8.59
CA ARG A 294 -9.21 3.55 7.24
C ARG A 294 -8.27 4.64 6.75
N VAL A 295 -7.58 4.35 5.67
CA VAL A 295 -6.70 5.31 4.99
C VAL A 295 -7.53 6.06 3.96
N THR A 296 -7.62 7.37 4.07
CA THR A 296 -8.25 8.23 3.06
C THR A 296 -7.16 8.92 2.26
N LEU A 297 -7.04 8.57 0.99
CA LEU A 297 -6.15 9.24 0.04
C LEU A 297 -6.90 10.38 -0.63
N GLN A 298 -6.39 11.58 -0.49
CA GLN A 298 -6.93 12.78 -1.13
C GLN A 298 -6.04 13.18 -2.30
N SER A 299 -6.64 13.28 -3.50
CA SER A 299 -5.91 13.77 -4.67
C SER A 299 -5.58 15.25 -4.53
N PRO A 300 -4.61 15.75 -5.30
CA PRO A 300 -4.49 17.19 -5.52
C PRO A 300 -5.79 17.82 -6.02
N LEU A 301 -5.96 19.12 -5.77
CA LEU A 301 -7.11 19.87 -6.22
C LEU A 301 -7.20 19.84 -7.76
N ARG A 302 -8.30 19.32 -8.28
CA ARG A 302 -8.61 19.34 -9.71
C ARG A 302 -9.46 20.56 -9.99
N LYS A 303 -8.92 21.48 -10.78
CA LYS A 303 -9.60 22.73 -11.13
C LYS A 303 -10.53 22.55 -12.32
N ASP A 304 -11.59 23.35 -12.31
CA ASP A 304 -12.48 23.53 -13.47
C ASP A 304 -13.12 22.25 -14.02
N VAL A 305 -13.40 21.25 -13.18
CA VAL A 305 -14.01 20.00 -13.64
C VAL A 305 -15.53 20.11 -13.75
N LEU A 306 -16.07 19.50 -14.81
CA LEU A 306 -17.52 19.40 -15.00
C LEU A 306 -18.09 18.27 -14.15
N LEU A 307 -19.18 18.56 -13.44
CA LEU A 307 -19.83 17.63 -12.52
C LEU A 307 -21.26 17.35 -12.98
N VAL A 308 -21.63 16.07 -12.95
CA VAL A 308 -22.99 15.62 -13.22
C VAL A 308 -23.49 14.78 -12.05
N PRO A 309 -24.74 14.99 -11.55
CA PRO A 309 -25.28 14.14 -10.49
C PRO A 309 -25.37 12.67 -10.92
N GLU A 310 -25.01 11.76 -10.01
CA GLU A 310 -25.09 10.32 -10.26
C GLU A 310 -26.46 9.88 -10.76
N ARG A 311 -27.52 10.43 -10.19
CA ARG A 311 -28.91 10.12 -10.57
C ARG A 311 -29.30 10.51 -11.99
N ALA A 312 -28.56 11.43 -12.62
CA ALA A 312 -28.78 11.83 -14.02
C ALA A 312 -28.11 10.87 -15.02
N VAL A 313 -27.17 10.05 -14.54
CA VAL A 313 -26.42 9.14 -15.38
C VAL A 313 -27.21 7.85 -15.60
N GLN A 314 -27.40 7.49 -16.85
CA GLN A 314 -27.97 6.22 -17.26
C GLN A 314 -26.87 5.35 -17.88
N GLN A 315 -26.90 4.05 -17.60
CA GLN A 315 -25.95 3.11 -18.15
C GLN A 315 -26.69 2.03 -18.92
N VAL A 316 -26.33 1.87 -20.19
CA VAL A 316 -26.86 0.81 -21.05
C VAL A 316 -25.68 0.09 -21.68
N LEU A 317 -25.58 -1.20 -21.41
CA LEU A 317 -24.40 -1.99 -21.74
C LEU A 317 -23.15 -1.33 -21.17
N ASP A 318 -22.12 -1.10 -21.98
CA ASP A 318 -20.85 -0.49 -21.54
C ASP A 318 -20.78 1.04 -21.76
N LYS A 319 -21.91 1.69 -22.05
CA LYS A 319 -21.95 3.13 -22.33
C LYS A 319 -22.75 3.87 -21.27
N SER A 320 -22.17 4.97 -20.78
CA SER A 320 -22.86 5.91 -19.92
C SER A 320 -23.39 7.07 -20.75
N PHE A 321 -24.60 7.50 -20.49
CA PHE A 321 -25.21 8.65 -21.14
C PHE A 321 -26.05 9.46 -20.17
N VAL A 322 -26.30 10.70 -20.52
CA VAL A 322 -27.19 11.60 -19.80
C VAL A 322 -28.18 12.20 -20.77
N ILE A 323 -29.39 12.49 -20.30
CA ILE A 323 -30.38 13.21 -21.11
C ILE A 323 -30.27 14.68 -20.74
N VAL A 324 -30.04 15.51 -21.77
CA VAL A 324 -30.00 16.97 -21.65
C VAL A 324 -31.24 17.58 -22.29
N CYS A 325 -31.60 18.76 -21.80
CA CYS A 325 -32.63 19.60 -22.44
C CYS A 325 -31.97 20.34 -23.59
N GLY A 326 -32.37 20.04 -24.83
CA GLY A 326 -31.93 20.78 -26.02
C GLY A 326 -32.49 22.21 -26.06
N ASP A 327 -31.90 23.08 -26.87
CA ASP A 327 -32.31 24.48 -27.05
C ASP A 327 -33.75 24.58 -27.60
N ASP A 328 -34.22 23.53 -28.29
CA ASP A 328 -35.57 23.36 -28.80
C ASP A 328 -36.58 22.81 -27.78
N GLY A 329 -36.12 22.55 -26.55
CA GLY A 329 -36.94 21.95 -25.47
C GLY A 329 -37.20 20.45 -25.67
N LEU A 330 -36.44 19.78 -26.53
CA LEU A 330 -36.51 18.33 -26.72
C LEU A 330 -35.45 17.62 -25.89
N SER A 331 -35.71 16.38 -25.55
CA SER A 331 -34.73 15.52 -24.90
C SER A 331 -33.65 15.05 -25.88
N VAL A 332 -32.39 15.28 -25.54
CA VAL A 332 -31.22 14.81 -26.29
C VAL A 332 -30.37 13.89 -25.44
N SER A 333 -30.08 12.71 -25.96
CA SER A 333 -29.18 11.75 -25.27
C SER A 333 -27.74 12.04 -25.64
N LYS A 334 -26.88 12.35 -24.64
CA LYS A 334 -25.44 12.56 -24.84
C LYS A 334 -24.65 11.46 -24.20
N ILE A 335 -23.79 10.79 -24.99
CA ILE A 335 -22.83 9.83 -24.47
C ILE A 335 -21.77 10.57 -23.69
N VAL A 336 -21.48 10.10 -22.46
CA VAL A 336 -20.51 10.72 -21.55
C VAL A 336 -19.42 9.76 -21.16
N THR A 337 -18.20 10.26 -21.05
CA THR A 337 -17.09 9.54 -20.42
C THR A 337 -16.97 10.06 -19.00
N LEU A 338 -17.27 9.20 -18.04
CA LEU A 338 -17.21 9.53 -16.63
C LEU A 338 -15.78 9.32 -16.08
N GLY A 339 -15.43 10.11 -15.08
CA GLY A 339 -14.24 9.98 -14.26
C GLY A 339 -14.59 9.51 -12.85
N ASP A 340 -13.82 9.99 -11.88
CA ASP A 340 -14.01 9.67 -10.47
C ASP A 340 -15.34 10.23 -9.94
N LYS A 341 -15.86 9.58 -8.92
CA LYS A 341 -17.03 10.02 -8.17
C LYS A 341 -16.58 10.94 -7.03
N VAL A 342 -17.34 12.02 -6.79
CA VAL A 342 -17.10 12.97 -5.71
C VAL A 342 -18.45 13.23 -5.02
N GLY A 343 -18.64 12.65 -3.86
CA GLY A 343 -19.93 12.66 -3.17
C GLY A 343 -21.05 12.09 -4.05
N SER A 344 -22.08 12.90 -4.32
CA SER A 344 -23.24 12.54 -5.16
C SER A 344 -23.03 12.82 -6.66
N TYR A 345 -21.80 13.16 -7.09
CA TYR A 345 -21.52 13.58 -8.48
C TYR A 345 -20.45 12.69 -9.11
N TYR A 346 -20.51 12.60 -10.45
CA TYR A 346 -19.41 12.12 -11.28
C TYR A 346 -18.69 13.28 -11.96
N ILE A 347 -17.37 13.20 -12.04
CA ILE A 347 -16.56 14.07 -12.91
C ILE A 347 -16.80 13.64 -14.35
N VAL A 348 -17.08 14.59 -15.24
CA VAL A 348 -17.25 14.32 -16.67
C VAL A 348 -15.97 14.66 -17.41
N LYS A 349 -15.34 13.63 -18.02
CA LYS A 349 -14.14 13.78 -18.84
C LYS A 349 -14.47 14.26 -20.26
N LYS A 350 -15.56 13.74 -20.85
CA LYS A 350 -16.00 14.06 -22.23
C LYS A 350 -17.50 13.93 -22.36
N GLY A 351 -18.11 14.67 -23.30
CA GLY A 351 -19.50 14.51 -23.72
C GLY A 351 -20.47 15.57 -23.22
N LEU A 352 -20.08 16.44 -22.30
CA LEU A 352 -20.87 17.56 -21.81
C LEU A 352 -20.10 18.89 -21.90
N THR A 353 -20.85 19.98 -21.90
CA THR A 353 -20.36 21.35 -21.80
C THR A 353 -20.97 22.04 -20.58
N GLU A 354 -20.39 23.15 -20.17
CA GLU A 354 -20.90 23.99 -19.07
C GLU A 354 -22.32 24.52 -19.27
N LYS A 355 -22.74 24.62 -20.55
CA LYS A 355 -24.06 25.15 -20.95
C LYS A 355 -25.16 24.09 -20.89
N ASP A 356 -24.82 22.84 -20.76
CA ASP A 356 -25.77 21.74 -20.77
C ASP A 356 -26.63 21.72 -19.50
N VAL A 357 -27.91 21.44 -19.65
CA VAL A 357 -28.87 21.27 -18.57
C VAL A 357 -29.31 19.80 -18.55
N VAL A 358 -28.91 19.07 -17.52
CA VAL A 358 -29.17 17.63 -17.42
C VAL A 358 -30.49 17.35 -16.72
N VAL A 359 -31.19 16.32 -17.16
CA VAL A 359 -32.40 15.81 -16.52
C VAL A 359 -31.96 14.91 -15.34
N VAL A 360 -32.46 15.22 -14.14
CA VAL A 360 -32.11 14.52 -12.89
C VAL A 360 -33.27 13.68 -12.32
N GLU A 361 -34.51 14.01 -12.69
CA GLU A 361 -35.70 13.22 -12.34
C GLU A 361 -36.70 13.23 -13.48
N GLY A 362 -37.50 12.17 -13.61
CA GLY A 362 -38.44 11.98 -14.72
C GLY A 362 -37.82 11.21 -15.90
N LEU A 363 -36.72 10.50 -15.64
CA LEU A 363 -35.99 9.72 -16.64
C LEU A 363 -36.70 8.42 -17.05
N THR A 364 -37.65 7.93 -16.24
CA THR A 364 -38.36 6.66 -16.50
C THR A 364 -39.19 6.79 -17.76
N ASN A 365 -38.92 5.97 -18.78
CA ASN A 365 -39.58 5.96 -20.10
C ASN A 365 -39.34 7.21 -20.95
N LEU A 366 -38.42 8.10 -20.58
CA LEU A 366 -38.05 9.24 -21.39
C LEU A 366 -37.25 8.78 -22.61
N LYS A 367 -37.81 9.06 -23.82
CA LYS A 367 -37.16 8.73 -25.10
C LYS A 367 -36.50 9.99 -25.68
N GLU A 368 -35.53 9.81 -26.52
CA GLU A 368 -34.91 10.89 -27.29
C GLU A 368 -35.93 11.58 -28.20
N GLY A 369 -35.83 12.90 -28.34
CA GLY A 369 -36.74 13.72 -29.15
C GLY A 369 -38.11 14.04 -28.52
N GLN A 370 -38.36 13.68 -27.26
CA GLN A 370 -39.59 14.02 -26.56
C GLN A 370 -39.57 15.45 -26.05
N LYS A 371 -40.73 16.15 -26.18
CA LYS A 371 -40.88 17.51 -25.65
C LYS A 371 -40.86 17.47 -24.13
N LEU A 372 -39.97 18.27 -23.54
CA LEU A 372 -39.78 18.38 -22.09
C LEU A 372 -40.53 19.59 -21.54
N ASN A 373 -41.01 19.47 -20.31
CA ASN A 373 -41.43 20.56 -19.46
C ASN A 373 -40.48 20.64 -18.27
N PRO A 374 -39.32 21.35 -18.44
CA PRO A 374 -38.27 21.35 -17.43
C PRO A 374 -38.64 22.21 -16.24
N LYS A 375 -38.48 21.65 -15.03
CA LYS A 375 -38.53 22.38 -13.78
C LYS A 375 -37.08 22.41 -13.23
N ALA A 376 -36.48 23.60 -13.23
CA ALA A 376 -35.17 23.81 -12.65
C ALA A 376 -35.24 23.56 -11.14
N VAL A 377 -34.29 22.80 -10.61
CA VAL A 377 -34.14 22.49 -9.20
C VAL A 377 -32.71 22.77 -8.74
N THR A 378 -32.54 23.00 -7.46
CA THR A 378 -31.21 23.18 -6.86
C THR A 378 -30.61 21.86 -6.38
N ALA A 379 -29.28 21.85 -6.21
CA ALA A 379 -28.58 20.67 -5.64
C ALA A 379 -29.07 20.34 -4.22
N GLU A 380 -29.39 21.38 -3.44
CA GLU A 380 -29.89 21.26 -2.07
C GLU A 380 -31.28 20.62 -2.02
N GLU A 381 -32.20 21.00 -2.90
CA GLU A 381 -33.54 20.39 -3.01
C GLU A 381 -33.47 18.90 -3.37
N LEU A 382 -32.39 18.47 -4.00
CA LEU A 382 -32.15 17.08 -4.37
C LEU A 382 -31.33 16.31 -3.33
N GLY A 383 -30.88 16.97 -2.26
CA GLY A 383 -30.01 16.37 -1.23
C GLY A 383 -28.65 15.97 -1.76
N LEU A 384 -28.12 16.66 -2.78
CA LEU A 384 -26.84 16.35 -3.40
C LEU A 384 -25.70 17.02 -2.62
N SER A 385 -24.71 16.23 -2.21
CA SER A 385 -23.52 16.67 -1.48
C SER A 385 -22.26 16.34 -2.28
N MET A 386 -21.24 17.21 -2.20
CA MET A 386 -19.89 16.94 -2.71
C MET A 386 -19.00 16.29 -1.65
N LYS A 387 -19.46 16.17 -0.41
CA LYS A 387 -18.73 15.47 0.65
C LYS A 387 -19.14 14.01 0.60
N ASP A 388 -18.17 13.12 0.66
CA ASP A 388 -18.39 11.71 0.98
C ASP A 388 -18.83 11.64 2.45
N GLU A 389 -19.99 11.01 2.70
CA GLU A 389 -20.50 10.76 4.04
C GLU A 389 -19.62 9.80 4.83
#